data_22bd8f416d729b1c681d414c54acb6e3
#
_entry.id   22bd8f416d729b1c681d414c54acb6e3
#
_cell.length_a   1.000
_cell.length_b   1.000
_cell.length_c   1.000
_cell.angle_alpha   90.00
_cell.angle_beta   90.00
_cell.angle_gamma   90.00
#
_symmetry.space_group_name_H-M   'P 1'
#
loop_
_entity.id
_entity.type
_entity.pdbx_description
1 polymer ?
#
loop_
_entity_poly.entity_id
_entity_poly.type
_entity_poly.pdbx_seq_one_letter_code
_entity_poly.pdbx_strand_id
1 'polypeptide(L)'
;DSSTSRGLGDVYKRQANAQIFTAQGKALNAVAKKTVKVLVVGNPANTNAYIAMKSAPDIPAKNFTAMLRLDHNRALSQLANKLNKPVADIEKLVVWGNHSPTMYPDYRFATIDGQSVKDSINDAAWNKDTFIPTVGKRGAAIIEARGLSSAASAANAAIDHMHDWVLGTNGKWVTMGIASKGEYGIPAEVIYGYPVVCENGEYKMVEGLEIDEFSRERMNHTLNELLEERAGVKHLLS
;
A
#
# COMPACT_ATOMS: atom_id res chain seq x y z
N ASP A 1 -22.91 25.69 -3.73
CA ASP A 1 -22.90 24.26 -3.33
C ASP A 1 -21.92 23.42 -4.16
N SER A 2 -20.65 23.83 -4.14
CA SER A 2 -19.59 23.14 -4.89
C SER A 2 -19.05 21.89 -4.17
N SER A 3 -19.40 21.65 -2.91
CA SER A 3 -18.97 20.49 -2.12
C SER A 3 -19.76 19.21 -2.46
N THR A 4 -21.08 19.35 -2.72
CA THR A 4 -21.96 18.23 -3.05
C THR A 4 -21.72 17.68 -4.46
N SER A 5 -21.35 18.53 -5.42
CA SER A 5 -21.06 18.09 -6.79
C SER A 5 -19.71 17.35 -6.92
N ARG A 6 -18.70 17.73 -6.13
CA ARG A 6 -17.43 16.99 -6.07
C ARG A 6 -17.62 15.61 -5.44
N GLY A 7 -18.38 15.49 -4.36
CA GLY A 7 -18.65 14.20 -3.72
C GLY A 7 -19.40 13.22 -4.63
N LEU A 8 -20.38 13.68 -5.39
CA LEU A 8 -21.11 12.85 -6.37
C LEU A 8 -20.19 12.37 -7.52
N GLY A 9 -19.34 13.27 -8.06
CA GLY A 9 -18.39 12.90 -9.12
C GLY A 9 -17.38 11.83 -8.66
N ASP A 10 -16.91 11.88 -7.43
CA ASP A 10 -15.99 10.90 -6.87
C ASP A 10 -16.66 9.56 -6.57
N VAL A 11 -17.93 9.56 -6.15
CA VAL A 11 -18.73 8.33 -5.98
C VAL A 11 -18.93 7.63 -7.31
N TYR A 12 -19.33 8.36 -8.37
CA TYR A 12 -19.50 7.78 -9.71
C TYR A 12 -18.18 7.21 -10.28
N LYS A 13 -17.07 7.90 -10.10
CA LYS A 13 -15.75 7.40 -10.53
C LYS A 13 -15.35 6.12 -9.77
N ARG A 14 -15.60 6.05 -8.47
CA ARG A 14 -15.31 4.86 -7.66
C ARG A 14 -16.18 3.68 -8.12
N GLN A 15 -17.47 3.90 -8.38
CA GLN A 15 -18.38 2.86 -8.88
C GLN A 15 -17.98 2.36 -10.27
N ALA A 16 -17.61 3.24 -11.20
CA ALA A 16 -17.16 2.86 -12.53
C ALA A 16 -15.86 2.03 -12.46
N ASN A 17 -14.89 2.43 -11.64
CA ASN A 17 -13.67 1.64 -11.42
C ASN A 17 -13.98 0.28 -10.79
N ALA A 18 -14.85 0.23 -9.79
CA ALA A 18 -15.24 -1.01 -9.15
C ALA A 18 -15.85 -2.03 -10.14
N GLN A 19 -16.67 -1.58 -11.08
CA GLN A 19 -17.23 -2.44 -12.13
C GLN A 19 -16.14 -3.04 -13.05
N ILE A 20 -15.11 -2.26 -13.40
CA ILE A 20 -13.98 -2.73 -14.19
C ILE A 20 -13.27 -3.88 -13.45
N PHE A 21 -12.97 -3.68 -12.16
CA PHE A 21 -12.26 -4.70 -11.39
C PHE A 21 -13.12 -5.93 -11.05
N THR A 22 -14.43 -5.77 -10.94
CA THR A 22 -15.38 -6.90 -10.89
C THR A 22 -15.30 -7.73 -12.17
N ALA A 23 -15.35 -7.11 -13.34
CA ALA A 23 -15.27 -7.79 -14.63
C ALA A 23 -13.91 -8.48 -14.83
N GLN A 24 -12.81 -7.81 -14.47
CA GLN A 24 -11.47 -8.39 -14.54
C GLN A 24 -11.29 -9.56 -13.57
N GLY A 25 -11.81 -9.46 -12.35
CA GLY A 25 -11.78 -10.56 -11.38
C GLY A 25 -12.54 -11.80 -11.89
N LYS A 26 -13.74 -11.61 -12.43
CA LYS A 26 -14.53 -12.69 -13.02
C LYS A 26 -13.82 -13.33 -14.22
N ALA A 27 -13.20 -12.54 -15.09
CA ALA A 27 -12.43 -13.05 -16.22
C ALA A 27 -11.23 -13.87 -15.76
N LEU A 28 -10.46 -13.38 -14.80
CA LEU A 28 -9.35 -14.12 -14.19
C LEU A 28 -9.83 -15.44 -13.57
N ASN A 29 -10.95 -15.41 -12.85
CA ASN A 29 -11.51 -16.61 -12.23
C ASN A 29 -11.87 -17.68 -13.25
N ALA A 30 -12.39 -17.27 -14.42
CA ALA A 30 -12.84 -18.17 -15.47
C ALA A 30 -11.69 -18.82 -16.25
N VAL A 31 -10.60 -18.08 -16.53
CA VAL A 31 -9.59 -18.54 -17.50
C VAL A 31 -8.16 -18.58 -16.97
N ALA A 32 -7.84 -17.89 -15.88
CA ALA A 32 -6.47 -17.88 -15.36
C ALA A 32 -6.14 -19.17 -14.58
N LYS A 33 -4.86 -19.52 -14.57
CA LYS A 33 -4.37 -20.57 -13.66
C LYS A 33 -4.58 -20.11 -12.21
N LYS A 34 -4.89 -21.02 -11.30
CA LYS A 34 -5.12 -20.69 -9.88
C LYS A 34 -3.82 -20.24 -9.15
N THR A 35 -2.69 -20.37 -9.81
CA THR A 35 -1.38 -19.88 -9.35
C THR A 35 -1.05 -18.46 -9.83
N VAL A 36 -1.96 -17.81 -10.58
CA VAL A 36 -1.75 -16.45 -11.08
C VAL A 36 -1.50 -15.49 -9.92
N LYS A 37 -0.53 -14.59 -10.10
CA LYS A 37 -0.26 -13.48 -9.18
C LYS A 37 -0.82 -12.20 -9.76
N VAL A 38 -1.62 -11.49 -8.99
CA VAL A 38 -2.33 -10.29 -9.43
C VAL A 38 -1.86 -9.09 -8.62
N LEU A 39 -1.31 -8.10 -9.31
CA LEU A 39 -0.95 -6.81 -8.74
C LEU A 39 -1.91 -5.74 -9.26
N VAL A 40 -2.64 -5.12 -8.36
CA VAL A 40 -3.55 -4.02 -8.69
C VAL A 40 -2.86 -2.68 -8.44
N VAL A 41 -2.83 -1.85 -9.48
CA VAL A 41 -2.17 -0.53 -9.50
C VAL A 41 -3.20 0.60 -9.62
N GLY A 42 -4.33 0.36 -10.28
CA GLY A 42 -5.38 1.36 -10.51
C GLY A 42 -6.07 1.81 -9.23
N ASN A 43 -6.20 3.13 -9.04
CA ASN A 43 -6.78 3.72 -7.84
C ASN A 43 -8.32 3.66 -7.80
N PRO A 44 -8.89 3.47 -6.61
CA PRO A 44 -8.27 3.20 -5.31
C PRO A 44 -7.72 1.77 -5.23
N ALA A 45 -6.38 1.63 -5.20
CA ALA A 45 -5.69 0.36 -5.45
C ALA A 45 -6.08 -0.76 -4.46
N ASN A 46 -6.12 -0.46 -3.17
CA ASN A 46 -6.46 -1.45 -2.15
C ASN A 46 -7.91 -1.95 -2.30
N THR A 47 -8.86 -1.05 -2.47
CA THR A 47 -10.28 -1.38 -2.65
C THR A 47 -10.51 -2.11 -3.96
N ASN A 48 -9.87 -1.70 -5.05
CA ASN A 48 -9.96 -2.39 -6.35
C ASN A 48 -9.36 -3.79 -6.29
N ALA A 49 -8.26 -4.00 -5.57
CA ALA A 49 -7.69 -5.32 -5.34
C ALA A 49 -8.65 -6.22 -4.54
N TYR A 50 -9.32 -5.66 -3.53
CA TYR A 50 -10.34 -6.37 -2.77
C TYR A 50 -11.53 -6.79 -3.64
N ILE A 51 -12.02 -5.91 -4.51
CA ILE A 51 -13.11 -6.21 -5.46
C ILE A 51 -12.70 -7.33 -6.43
N ALA A 52 -11.52 -7.22 -7.03
CA ALA A 52 -11.01 -8.25 -7.94
C ALA A 52 -10.88 -9.61 -7.24
N MET A 53 -10.34 -9.63 -6.03
CA MET A 53 -10.21 -10.81 -5.18
C MET A 53 -11.58 -11.47 -4.89
N LYS A 54 -12.56 -10.68 -4.45
CA LYS A 54 -13.92 -11.16 -4.15
C LYS A 54 -14.65 -11.66 -5.40
N SER A 55 -14.34 -11.11 -6.56
CA SER A 55 -14.91 -11.51 -7.85
C SER A 55 -14.23 -12.75 -8.47
N ALA A 56 -13.19 -13.27 -7.83
CA ALA A 56 -12.44 -14.44 -8.28
C ALA A 56 -12.30 -15.48 -7.16
N PRO A 57 -13.42 -16.08 -6.70
CA PRO A 57 -13.43 -16.94 -5.51
C PRO A 57 -12.59 -18.22 -5.61
N ASP A 58 -12.30 -18.69 -6.83
CA ASP A 58 -11.50 -19.90 -7.06
C ASP A 58 -9.98 -19.63 -7.09
N ILE A 59 -9.57 -18.37 -7.08
CA ILE A 59 -8.16 -17.98 -6.99
C ILE A 59 -7.86 -17.66 -5.52
N PRO A 60 -6.78 -18.21 -4.93
CA PRO A 60 -6.44 -17.92 -3.54
C PRO A 60 -6.34 -16.41 -3.25
N ALA A 61 -6.94 -15.95 -2.16
CA ALA A 61 -6.96 -14.54 -1.79
C ALA A 61 -5.54 -13.93 -1.69
N LYS A 62 -4.55 -14.72 -1.23
CA LYS A 62 -3.15 -14.32 -1.16
C LYS A 62 -2.51 -13.97 -2.52
N ASN A 63 -3.13 -14.36 -3.61
CA ASN A 63 -2.63 -14.07 -4.95
C ASN A 63 -3.03 -12.68 -5.45
N PHE A 64 -3.86 -11.94 -4.70
CA PHE A 64 -4.24 -10.56 -5.01
C PHE A 64 -3.53 -9.59 -4.09
N THR A 65 -2.80 -8.64 -4.68
CA THR A 65 -2.07 -7.60 -3.96
C THR A 65 -2.33 -6.23 -4.54
N ALA A 66 -2.21 -5.20 -3.71
CA ALA A 66 -2.24 -3.79 -4.11
C ALA A 66 -0.82 -3.20 -4.06
N MET A 67 -0.52 -2.31 -5.00
CA MET A 67 0.81 -1.70 -5.11
C MET A 67 0.97 -0.53 -4.13
N LEU A 68 1.75 -0.75 -3.07
CA LEU A 68 2.26 0.29 -2.17
C LEU A 68 3.79 0.46 -2.32
N ARG A 69 4.40 -0.23 -3.27
CA ARG A 69 5.85 -0.18 -3.49
C ARG A 69 6.33 1.22 -3.89
N LEU A 70 5.53 1.96 -4.63
CA LEU A 70 5.86 3.35 -4.97
C LEU A 70 5.98 4.22 -3.71
N ASP A 71 5.06 4.06 -2.77
CA ASP A 71 5.05 4.79 -1.51
C ASP A 71 6.23 4.37 -0.61
N HIS A 72 6.53 3.08 -0.59
CA HIS A 72 7.70 2.52 0.08
C HIS A 72 9.00 3.12 -0.48
N ASN A 73 9.18 3.14 -1.79
CA ASN A 73 10.35 3.72 -2.45
C ASN A 73 10.48 5.23 -2.18
N ARG A 74 9.36 5.96 -2.15
CA ARG A 74 9.31 7.38 -1.80
C ARG A 74 9.71 7.63 -0.35
N ALA A 75 9.24 6.81 0.57
CA ALA A 75 9.60 6.90 1.98
C ALA A 75 11.10 6.62 2.20
N LEU A 76 11.64 5.58 1.56
CA LEU A 76 13.09 5.30 1.57
C LEU A 76 13.90 6.49 1.07
N SER A 77 13.46 7.12 -0.04
CA SER A 77 14.12 8.30 -0.60
C SER A 77 14.15 9.49 0.37
N GLN A 78 13.06 9.73 1.13
CA GLN A 78 13.03 10.78 2.15
C GLN A 78 14.01 10.50 3.30
N LEU A 79 14.09 9.25 3.77
CA LEU A 79 15.05 8.85 4.81
C LEU A 79 16.49 8.97 4.33
N ALA A 80 16.78 8.49 3.12
CA ALA A 80 18.09 8.58 2.48
C ALA A 80 18.59 10.02 2.39
N ASN A 81 17.70 10.93 1.96
CA ASN A 81 18.00 12.37 1.91
C ASN A 81 18.25 12.97 3.30
N LYS A 82 17.40 12.65 4.29
CA LYS A 82 17.53 13.17 5.67
C LYS A 82 18.86 12.73 6.31
N LEU A 83 19.27 11.50 6.04
CA LEU A 83 20.46 10.89 6.63
C LEU A 83 21.73 11.05 5.78
N ASN A 84 21.60 11.56 4.56
CA ASN A 84 22.68 11.59 3.57
C ASN A 84 23.32 10.20 3.36
N LYS A 85 22.48 9.19 3.17
CA LYS A 85 22.86 7.78 2.99
C LYS A 85 22.23 7.22 1.72
N PRO A 86 22.82 6.17 1.11
CA PRO A 86 22.21 5.46 0.00
C PRO A 86 20.87 4.81 0.39
N VAL A 87 19.90 4.83 -0.51
CA VAL A 87 18.60 4.15 -0.32
C VAL A 87 18.77 2.65 -0.05
N ALA A 88 19.74 2.02 -0.71
CA ALA A 88 20.00 0.58 -0.60
C ALA A 88 20.43 0.13 0.79
N ASP A 89 20.96 1.04 1.61
CA ASP A 89 21.44 0.75 2.96
C ASP A 89 20.31 0.78 4.00
N ILE A 90 19.14 1.29 3.64
CA ILE A 90 17.99 1.41 4.56
C ILE A 90 17.15 0.14 4.48
N GLU A 91 17.00 -0.53 5.61
CA GLU A 91 16.22 -1.75 5.75
C GLU A 91 15.06 -1.56 6.72
N LYS A 92 14.08 -2.49 6.70
CA LYS A 92 12.96 -2.60 7.66
C LYS A 92 12.04 -1.37 7.73
N LEU A 93 11.85 -0.68 6.62
CA LEU A 93 10.79 0.32 6.47
C LEU A 93 9.46 -0.37 6.16
N VAL A 94 8.36 0.21 6.61
CA VAL A 94 7.00 -0.19 6.24
C VAL A 94 6.14 1.03 5.90
N VAL A 95 5.17 0.85 5.01
CA VAL A 95 4.07 1.80 4.77
C VAL A 95 2.77 1.10 5.08
N TRP A 96 2.15 1.45 6.20
CA TRP A 96 0.91 0.87 6.66
C TRP A 96 -0.30 1.46 5.93
N GLY A 97 -1.30 0.62 5.64
CA GLY A 97 -2.64 1.07 5.28
C GLY A 97 -2.97 1.14 3.81
N ASN A 98 -3.67 2.20 3.45
CA ASN A 98 -4.20 2.46 2.12
C ASN A 98 -3.17 3.16 1.23
N HIS A 99 -3.18 2.87 -0.07
CA HIS A 99 -2.43 3.68 -1.06
C HIS A 99 -3.17 5.01 -1.31
N SER A 100 -3.06 5.91 -0.35
CA SER A 100 -3.72 7.23 -0.34
C SER A 100 -2.93 8.21 0.52
N PRO A 101 -3.30 9.51 0.59
CA PRO A 101 -2.67 10.45 1.50
C PRO A 101 -2.77 10.10 3.00
N THR A 102 -3.64 9.16 3.38
CA THR A 102 -3.78 8.67 4.77
C THR A 102 -2.75 7.60 5.14
N MET A 103 -2.00 7.05 4.18
CA MET A 103 -0.96 6.06 4.43
C MET A 103 -0.04 6.47 5.58
N TYR A 104 0.45 5.47 6.31
CA TYR A 104 1.38 5.72 7.40
C TYR A 104 2.76 5.12 7.09
N PRO A 105 3.70 5.90 6.55
CA PRO A 105 5.09 5.49 6.45
C PRO A 105 5.73 5.49 7.85
N ASP A 106 6.31 4.36 8.23
CA ASP A 106 6.80 4.07 9.56
C ASP A 106 8.25 3.59 9.52
N TYR A 107 9.17 4.40 10.00
CA TYR A 107 10.59 4.08 10.06
C TYR A 107 11.08 3.69 11.46
N ARG A 108 10.18 3.44 12.42
CA ARG A 108 10.56 3.08 13.79
C ARG A 108 11.42 1.83 13.88
N PHE A 109 11.25 0.91 12.93
CA PHE A 109 11.99 -0.35 12.83
C PHE A 109 13.14 -0.26 11.84
N ALA A 110 13.23 0.83 11.08
CA ALA A 110 14.23 0.96 10.03
C ALA A 110 15.65 1.01 10.59
N THR A 111 16.57 0.36 9.87
CA THR A 111 17.99 0.27 10.24
C THR A 111 18.88 0.62 9.07
N ILE A 112 20.09 1.13 9.39
CA ILE A 112 21.22 1.27 8.48
C ILE A 112 22.42 0.65 9.19
N ASP A 113 23.07 -0.32 8.57
CA ASP A 113 24.20 -1.06 9.17
C ASP A 113 23.86 -1.62 10.58
N GLY A 114 22.61 -2.04 10.77
CA GLY A 114 22.12 -2.54 12.05
C GLY A 114 21.78 -1.46 13.10
N GLN A 115 22.03 -0.19 12.81
CA GLN A 115 21.72 0.93 13.71
C GLN A 115 20.31 1.50 13.45
N SER A 116 19.61 1.90 14.50
CA SER A 116 18.28 2.48 14.44
C SER A 116 18.26 3.79 13.65
N VAL A 117 17.44 3.84 12.60
CA VAL A 117 17.17 5.08 11.84
C VAL A 117 16.44 6.08 12.71
N LYS A 118 15.48 5.62 13.54
CA LYS A 118 14.73 6.47 14.46
C LYS A 118 15.66 7.22 15.42
N ASP A 119 16.63 6.51 16.02
CA ASP A 119 17.56 7.11 16.96
C ASP A 119 18.58 8.02 16.27
N SER A 120 18.97 7.68 15.05
CA SER A 120 19.88 8.50 14.23
C SER A 120 19.22 9.83 13.79
N ILE A 121 17.94 9.81 13.46
CA ILE A 121 17.19 11.02 13.11
C ILE A 121 16.84 11.83 14.36
N ASN A 122 16.36 11.18 15.42
CA ASN A 122 15.98 11.74 16.71
C ASN A 122 15.20 13.06 16.61
N ASP A 123 14.22 13.12 15.71
CA ASP A 123 13.45 14.30 15.37
C ASP A 123 11.97 13.93 15.15
N ALA A 124 11.21 13.87 16.24
CA ALA A 124 9.80 13.51 16.21
C ALA A 124 8.94 14.53 15.45
N ALA A 125 9.32 15.82 15.51
CA ALA A 125 8.62 16.88 14.77
C ALA A 125 8.81 16.69 13.26
N TRP A 126 10.03 16.40 12.80
CA TRP A 126 10.28 16.09 11.40
C TRP A 126 9.46 14.88 10.93
N ASN A 127 9.38 13.81 11.73
CA ASN A 127 8.55 12.65 11.40
C ASN A 127 7.10 13.04 11.14
N LYS A 128 6.49 13.76 12.11
CA LYS A 128 5.08 14.10 12.10
C LYS A 128 4.73 15.18 11.07
N ASP A 129 5.55 16.23 11.00
CA ASP A 129 5.21 17.46 10.28
C ASP A 129 5.83 17.52 8.88
N THR A 130 6.83 16.69 8.59
CA THR A 130 7.53 16.65 7.30
C THR A 130 7.47 15.28 6.63
N PHE A 131 8.01 14.24 7.25
CA PHE A 131 8.18 12.93 6.60
C PHE A 131 6.84 12.31 6.20
N ILE A 132 5.93 12.10 7.15
CA ILE A 132 4.63 11.47 6.89
C ILE A 132 3.82 12.26 5.84
N PRO A 133 3.63 13.60 5.97
CA PRO A 133 2.88 14.36 4.98
C PRO A 133 3.54 14.39 3.60
N THR A 134 4.88 14.47 3.54
CA THR A 134 5.61 14.52 2.27
C THR A 134 5.45 13.22 1.49
N VAL A 135 5.57 12.07 2.15
CA VAL A 135 5.35 10.76 1.51
C VAL A 135 3.91 10.62 1.07
N GLY A 136 2.94 10.91 1.93
CA GLY A 136 1.51 10.79 1.64
C GLY A 136 1.02 11.67 0.50
N LYS A 137 1.56 12.89 0.37
CA LYS A 137 1.16 13.88 -0.64
C LYS A 137 2.02 13.86 -1.91
N ARG A 138 3.05 13.00 -1.99
CA ARG A 138 4.02 13.04 -3.09
C ARG A 138 3.37 12.87 -4.46
N GLY A 139 2.36 12.01 -4.58
CA GLY A 139 1.65 11.79 -5.84
C GLY A 139 0.97 13.06 -6.36
N ALA A 140 0.25 13.77 -5.48
CA ALA A 140 -0.41 15.02 -5.81
C ALA A 140 0.60 16.12 -6.18
N ALA A 141 1.70 16.23 -5.43
CA ALA A 141 2.76 17.20 -5.71
C ALA A 141 3.42 16.99 -7.10
N ILE A 142 3.58 15.73 -7.52
CA ILE A 142 4.11 15.42 -8.85
C ILE A 142 3.12 15.82 -9.95
N ILE A 143 1.82 15.55 -9.77
CA ILE A 143 0.78 15.93 -10.72
C ILE A 143 0.72 17.46 -10.84
N GLU A 144 0.78 18.18 -9.72
CA GLU A 144 0.80 19.64 -9.71
C GLU A 144 2.01 20.21 -10.47
N ALA A 145 3.20 19.63 -10.24
CA ALA A 145 4.44 20.11 -10.87
C ALA A 145 4.56 19.76 -12.35
N ARG A 146 4.00 18.64 -12.82
CA ARG A 146 4.20 18.12 -14.18
C ARG A 146 2.95 18.10 -15.04
N GLY A 147 1.76 18.32 -14.47
CA GLY A 147 0.48 18.13 -15.13
C GLY A 147 0.11 16.67 -15.43
N LEU A 148 0.98 15.71 -15.13
CA LEU A 148 0.83 14.27 -15.37
C LEU A 148 1.29 13.46 -14.17
N SER A 149 0.72 12.27 -13.99
CA SER A 149 1.16 11.32 -12.96
C SER A 149 2.58 10.78 -13.21
N SER A 150 3.20 10.22 -12.16
CA SER A 150 4.54 9.63 -12.21
C SER A 150 4.55 8.24 -12.85
N ALA A 151 4.19 8.12 -14.12
CA ALA A 151 4.02 6.83 -14.81
C ALA A 151 5.27 5.94 -14.75
N ALA A 152 6.47 6.51 -15.02
CA ALA A 152 7.71 5.73 -15.01
C ALA A 152 8.07 5.20 -13.61
N SER A 153 7.92 6.03 -12.57
CA SER A 153 8.17 5.60 -11.18
C SER A 153 7.17 4.55 -10.73
N ALA A 154 5.90 4.65 -11.16
CA ALA A 154 4.88 3.66 -10.87
C ALA A 154 5.17 2.34 -11.59
N ALA A 155 5.58 2.38 -12.86
CA ALA A 155 5.97 1.19 -13.60
C ALA A 155 7.17 0.48 -12.95
N ASN A 156 8.21 1.23 -12.56
CA ASN A 156 9.36 0.68 -11.85
C ASN A 156 8.94 0.02 -10.52
N ALA A 157 8.10 0.68 -9.74
CA ALA A 157 7.60 0.13 -8.47
C ALA A 157 6.77 -1.15 -8.67
N ALA A 158 5.98 -1.24 -9.74
CA ALA A 158 5.24 -2.46 -10.07
C ALA A 158 6.19 -3.60 -10.46
N ILE A 159 7.25 -3.32 -11.22
CA ILE A 159 8.29 -4.29 -11.55
C ILE A 159 9.00 -4.76 -10.28
N ASP A 160 9.43 -3.84 -9.41
CA ASP A 160 10.08 -4.16 -8.13
C ASP A 160 9.18 -5.05 -7.26
N HIS A 161 7.88 -4.73 -7.17
CA HIS A 161 6.91 -5.50 -6.40
C HIS A 161 6.82 -6.96 -6.92
N MET A 162 6.67 -7.12 -8.23
CA MET A 162 6.56 -8.45 -8.84
C MET A 162 7.88 -9.22 -8.81
N HIS A 163 9.01 -8.53 -9.04
CA HIS A 163 10.34 -9.12 -8.91
C HIS A 163 10.54 -9.73 -7.52
N ASP A 164 10.31 -8.95 -6.48
CA ASP A 164 10.51 -9.39 -5.10
C ASP A 164 9.52 -10.49 -4.70
N TRP A 165 8.28 -10.41 -5.16
CA TRP A 165 7.29 -11.45 -4.89
C TRP A 165 7.69 -12.79 -5.48
N VAL A 166 8.19 -12.79 -6.72
CA VAL A 166 8.52 -14.02 -7.45
C VAL A 166 9.90 -14.57 -7.11
N LEU A 167 10.90 -13.68 -7.01
CA LEU A 167 12.31 -14.05 -6.85
C LEU A 167 12.82 -13.98 -5.41
N GLY A 168 12.07 -13.30 -4.53
CA GLY A 168 12.41 -13.17 -3.12
C GLY A 168 13.07 -11.83 -2.76
N THR A 169 13.02 -11.49 -1.48
CA THR A 169 13.59 -10.25 -0.91
C THR A 169 14.90 -10.46 -0.16
N ASN A 170 15.41 -11.68 -0.12
CA ASN A 170 16.61 -12.05 0.66
C ASN A 170 16.52 -11.60 2.14
N GLY A 171 15.34 -11.76 2.75
CA GLY A 171 15.06 -11.37 4.13
C GLY A 171 14.78 -9.88 4.34
N LYS A 172 14.92 -9.04 3.32
CA LYS A 172 14.57 -7.61 3.42
C LYS A 172 13.07 -7.41 3.45
N TRP A 173 12.63 -6.40 4.21
CA TRP A 173 11.21 -6.02 4.23
C TRP A 173 10.87 -5.17 3.02
N VAL A 174 9.71 -5.46 2.46
CA VAL A 174 9.03 -4.62 1.47
C VAL A 174 7.60 -4.41 1.91
N THR A 175 6.94 -3.39 1.41
CA THR A 175 5.52 -3.16 1.67
C THR A 175 4.68 -3.71 0.54
N MET A 176 3.68 -4.53 0.88
CA MET A 176 2.66 -5.01 -0.04
C MET A 176 1.26 -4.78 0.55
N GLY A 177 0.32 -4.38 -0.30
CA GLY A 177 -1.09 -4.40 0.07
C GLY A 177 -1.60 -5.83 -0.05
N ILE A 178 -1.94 -6.45 1.07
CA ILE A 178 -2.37 -7.85 1.15
C ILE A 178 -3.68 -7.98 1.92
N ALA A 179 -4.43 -9.06 1.66
CA ALA A 179 -5.65 -9.36 2.38
C ALA A 179 -5.36 -9.56 3.88
N SER A 180 -5.98 -8.73 4.72
CA SER A 180 -5.88 -8.85 6.16
C SER A 180 -6.65 -10.09 6.65
N LYS A 181 -6.14 -10.71 7.72
CA LYS A 181 -6.78 -11.81 8.43
C LYS A 181 -6.99 -11.52 9.92
N GLY A 182 -6.84 -10.24 10.31
CA GLY A 182 -6.96 -9.79 11.70
C GLY A 182 -5.65 -9.34 12.33
N GLU A 183 -4.52 -9.50 11.61
CA GLU A 183 -3.21 -9.14 12.13
C GLU A 183 -3.13 -7.65 12.46
N TYR A 184 -2.41 -7.31 13.51
CA TYR A 184 -2.29 -5.94 14.03
C TYR A 184 -3.64 -5.26 14.36
N GLY A 185 -4.72 -6.03 14.56
CA GLY A 185 -6.06 -5.52 14.83
C GLY A 185 -6.77 -4.94 13.59
N ILE A 186 -6.28 -5.24 12.39
CA ILE A 186 -6.91 -4.84 11.13
C ILE A 186 -7.90 -5.92 10.70
N PRO A 187 -9.20 -5.59 10.48
CA PRO A 187 -10.22 -6.60 10.17
C PRO A 187 -9.95 -7.32 8.84
N ALA A 188 -10.45 -8.56 8.74
CA ALA A 188 -10.23 -9.45 7.59
C ALA A 188 -10.88 -9.00 6.27
N GLU A 189 -11.57 -7.89 6.25
CA GLU A 189 -12.40 -7.48 5.12
C GLU A 189 -11.79 -6.34 4.29
N VAL A 190 -10.48 -6.15 4.37
CA VAL A 190 -9.74 -5.14 3.60
C VAL A 190 -8.42 -5.69 3.06
N ILE A 191 -7.91 -5.08 2.00
CA ILE A 191 -6.51 -5.19 1.60
C ILE A 191 -5.77 -4.01 2.21
N TYR A 192 -4.76 -4.30 3.00
CA TYR A 192 -4.04 -3.33 3.82
C TYR A 192 -2.54 -3.43 3.60
N GLY A 193 -1.82 -2.32 3.65
CA GLY A 193 -0.36 -2.28 3.54
C GLY A 193 0.32 -2.85 4.77
N TYR A 194 1.14 -3.87 4.57
CA TYR A 194 1.91 -4.55 5.62
C TYR A 194 3.36 -4.73 5.22
N PRO A 195 4.28 -4.85 6.19
CA PRO A 195 5.64 -5.30 5.91
C PRO A 195 5.63 -6.80 5.62
N VAL A 196 6.29 -7.20 4.55
CA VAL A 196 6.43 -8.61 4.18
C VAL A 196 7.86 -8.94 3.80
N VAL A 197 8.22 -10.20 3.92
CA VAL A 197 9.39 -10.81 3.27
C VAL A 197 8.88 -11.81 2.23
N CYS A 198 9.61 -11.92 1.12
CA CYS A 198 9.24 -12.83 0.05
C CYS A 198 10.32 -13.89 -0.15
N GLU A 199 9.88 -15.13 -0.34
CA GLU A 199 10.73 -16.29 -0.60
C GLU A 199 9.96 -17.35 -1.38
N ASN A 200 10.61 -17.99 -2.34
CA ASN A 200 10.02 -19.10 -3.14
C ASN A 200 8.68 -18.75 -3.80
N GLY A 201 8.52 -17.50 -4.25
CA GLY A 201 7.29 -17.04 -4.91
C GLY A 201 6.12 -16.74 -3.97
N GLU A 202 6.34 -16.78 -2.67
CA GLU A 202 5.35 -16.49 -1.64
C GLU A 202 5.80 -15.28 -0.80
N TYR A 203 4.84 -14.55 -0.23
CA TYR A 203 5.13 -13.55 0.79
C TYR A 203 4.70 -14.04 2.17
N LYS A 204 5.42 -13.59 3.18
CA LYS A 204 5.09 -13.78 4.59
C LYS A 204 5.08 -12.43 5.28
N MET A 205 3.99 -12.14 5.97
CA MET A 205 3.89 -10.92 6.79
C MET A 205 4.93 -10.96 7.92
N VAL A 206 5.53 -9.81 8.20
CA VAL A 206 6.35 -9.62 9.39
C VAL A 206 5.41 -9.42 10.59
N GLU A 207 5.49 -10.31 11.54
CA GLU A 207 4.62 -10.34 12.72
C GLU A 207 5.35 -9.84 13.97
N GLY A 208 4.58 -9.55 15.03
CA GLY A 208 5.14 -9.25 16.35
C GLY A 208 5.76 -7.87 16.52
N LEU A 209 5.50 -6.94 15.59
CA LEU A 209 5.96 -5.57 15.73
C LEU A 209 5.14 -4.83 16.78
N GLU A 210 5.82 -4.12 17.66
CA GLU A 210 5.18 -3.30 18.68
C GLU A 210 4.56 -2.04 18.05
N ILE A 211 3.29 -1.80 18.30
CA ILE A 211 2.54 -0.65 17.80
C ILE A 211 2.26 0.29 18.96
N ASP A 212 2.96 1.43 18.99
CA ASP A 212 2.73 2.49 19.96
C ASP A 212 1.41 3.25 19.69
N GLU A 213 1.00 4.10 20.62
CA GLU A 213 -0.27 4.84 20.53
C GLU A 213 -0.35 5.72 19.29
N PHE A 214 0.71 6.48 19.00
CA PHE A 214 0.77 7.33 17.80
C PHE A 214 0.61 6.52 16.51
N SER A 215 1.30 5.39 16.40
CA SER A 215 1.21 4.50 15.25
C SER A 215 -0.17 3.86 15.14
N ARG A 216 -0.77 3.50 16.27
CA ARG A 216 -2.14 2.97 16.30
C ARG A 216 -3.15 3.97 15.77
N GLU A 217 -3.06 5.23 16.17
CA GLU A 217 -3.92 6.30 15.65
C GLU A 217 -3.78 6.45 14.13
N ARG A 218 -2.54 6.46 13.62
CA ARG A 218 -2.27 6.55 12.18
C ARG A 218 -2.79 5.34 11.41
N MET A 219 -2.56 4.14 11.93
CA MET A 219 -3.06 2.90 11.34
C MET A 219 -4.59 2.87 11.31
N ASN A 220 -5.25 3.31 12.36
CA ASN A 220 -6.71 3.40 12.41
C ASN A 220 -7.26 4.45 11.45
N HIS A 221 -6.58 5.59 11.31
CA HIS A 221 -7.00 6.65 10.37
C HIS A 221 -7.05 6.13 8.93
N THR A 222 -5.99 5.48 8.46
CA THR A 222 -5.95 4.90 7.11
C THR A 222 -6.90 3.70 6.96
N LEU A 223 -7.11 2.90 8.01
CA LEU A 223 -8.09 1.82 8.04
C LEU A 223 -9.52 2.36 7.85
N ASN A 224 -9.88 3.42 8.56
CA ASN A 224 -11.22 4.01 8.46
C ASN A 224 -11.55 4.44 7.03
N GLU A 225 -10.58 5.03 6.32
CA GLU A 225 -10.74 5.36 4.90
C GLU A 225 -11.04 4.10 4.06
N LEU A 226 -10.30 3.01 4.28
CA LEU A 226 -10.55 1.74 3.58
C LEU A 226 -11.93 1.16 3.88
N LEU A 227 -12.40 1.26 5.11
CA LEU A 227 -13.73 0.79 5.50
C LEU A 227 -14.84 1.65 4.84
N GLU A 228 -14.65 2.96 4.73
CA GLU A 228 -15.53 3.87 4.00
C GLU A 228 -15.56 3.56 2.50
N GLU A 229 -14.40 3.36 1.88
CA GLU A 229 -14.30 2.97 0.47
C GLU A 229 -15.03 1.64 0.21
N ARG A 230 -14.81 0.65 1.06
CA ARG A 230 -15.48 -0.65 0.97
C ARG A 230 -17.00 -0.51 1.14
N ALA A 231 -17.47 0.28 2.10
CA ALA A 231 -18.90 0.52 2.29
C ALA A 231 -19.55 1.11 1.04
N GLY A 232 -18.86 2.02 0.34
CA GLY A 232 -19.31 2.63 -0.91
C GLY A 232 -19.47 1.66 -2.09
N VAL A 233 -18.79 0.51 -2.05
CA VAL A 233 -18.82 -0.51 -3.12
C VAL A 233 -19.45 -1.84 -2.68
N LYS A 234 -20.03 -1.89 -1.50
CA LYS A 234 -20.61 -3.11 -0.90
C LYS A 234 -21.61 -3.82 -1.83
N HIS A 235 -22.40 -3.05 -2.58
CA HIS A 235 -23.40 -3.56 -3.52
C HIS A 235 -22.79 -4.33 -4.71
N LEU A 236 -21.48 -4.20 -4.95
CA LEU A 236 -20.74 -4.91 -6.00
C LEU A 236 -20.02 -6.16 -5.49
N LEU A 237 -20.07 -6.39 -4.18
CA LEU A 237 -19.35 -7.50 -3.50
C LEU A 237 -20.29 -8.67 -3.17
N SER A 238 -21.57 -8.57 -3.51
CA SER A 238 -22.62 -9.60 -3.31
C SER A 238 -22.68 -10.59 -4.46
#